data_ee2fdd39342a3aab2659c5131e031738
#
_entry.id   ee2fdd39342a3aab2659c5131e031738
#
_cell.length_a   1.000
_cell.length_b   1.000
_cell.length_c   1.000
_cell.angle_alpha   90.00
_cell.angle_beta   90.00
_cell.angle_gamma   90.00
#
_symmetry.space_group_name_H-M   'P 1'
#
loop_
_entity.id
_entity.type
_entity.pdbx_description
1 polymer ?
#
loop_
_entity_poly.entity_id
_entity_poly.type
_entity_poly.pdbx_seq_one_letter_code
_entity_poly.pdbx_strand_id
1 'polypeptide(L)'
;GSGNSTVINSSEGVLYAEISALSDDLTNRFISLIGTTSANSVSLFYGGGSSNFIRSEVKSNNITQSELTTTSYDITNYNKIAIKFAENDFALWVNGVEVDTDISGVTPIGLIDFSFDRENSLNFYGKTKSLEVYTTALSDIEIEKLTSWASFTAMANALKYTII
;
A
#
# COMPACT_ATOMS: atom_id res chain seq x y z
N GLY A 1 13.94 8.28 -8.41
CA GLY A 1 13.76 7.63 -7.12
C GLY A 1 15.00 7.70 -6.28
N SER A 2 14.88 7.70 -5.00
CA SER A 2 16.00 7.72 -4.05
C SER A 2 15.81 6.62 -3.02
N GLY A 3 15.89 5.40 -3.46
CA GLY A 3 16.05 4.23 -2.63
C GLY A 3 17.35 3.53 -3.01
N ASN A 4 17.92 2.77 -2.12
CA ASN A 4 18.97 1.84 -2.44
C ASN A 4 18.69 0.50 -1.75
N SER A 5 19.32 -0.55 -2.22
CA SER A 5 19.15 -1.92 -1.69
C SER A 5 19.49 -2.08 -0.20
N THR A 6 20.02 -1.05 0.46
CA THR A 6 20.26 -1.04 1.90
C THR A 6 19.06 -0.53 2.70
N VAL A 7 18.09 0.12 2.04
CA VAL A 7 16.89 0.70 2.65
C VAL A 7 15.64 -0.10 2.30
N ILE A 8 15.69 -0.90 1.22
CA ILE A 8 14.58 -1.73 0.75
C ILE A 8 15.04 -3.19 0.75
N ASN A 9 14.36 -4.03 1.52
CA ASN A 9 14.55 -5.47 1.49
C ASN A 9 13.58 -6.09 0.48
N SER A 10 14.07 -6.90 -0.44
CA SER A 10 13.23 -7.56 -1.44
C SER A 10 12.58 -8.85 -0.93
N SER A 11 13.14 -9.45 0.13
CA SER A 11 12.67 -10.74 0.65
C SER A 11 11.49 -10.60 1.61
N GLU A 12 11.35 -9.45 2.23
CA GLU A 12 10.25 -9.14 3.15
C GLU A 12 10.18 -7.65 3.45
N GLY A 13 9.05 -7.19 3.91
CA GLY A 13 8.89 -5.81 4.37
C GLY A 13 7.45 -5.37 4.54
N VAL A 14 7.31 -4.08 4.85
CA VAL A 14 6.02 -3.38 4.84
C VAL A 14 6.16 -2.06 4.10
N LEU A 15 5.26 -1.82 3.15
CA LEU A 15 5.04 -0.50 2.56
C LEU A 15 3.84 0.13 3.26
N TYR A 16 4.06 1.21 4.00
CA TYR A 16 3.02 1.96 4.67
C TYR A 16 2.82 3.33 4.03
N ALA A 17 1.56 3.76 3.91
CA ALA A 17 1.18 5.09 3.43
C ALA A 17 -0.07 5.62 4.15
N GLU A 18 -0.06 6.90 4.58
CA GLU A 18 -1.26 7.64 4.94
C GLU A 18 -1.58 8.62 3.81
N ILE A 19 -2.58 8.27 3.00
CA ILE A 19 -2.86 8.92 1.71
C ILE A 19 -4.35 9.10 1.46
N SER A 20 -4.68 10.05 0.58
CA SER A 20 -6.03 10.18 0.00
C SER A 20 -5.95 10.52 -1.49
N ALA A 21 -6.91 10.04 -2.28
CA ALA A 21 -7.11 10.51 -3.65
C ALA A 21 -7.68 11.95 -3.67
N LEU A 22 -7.50 12.68 -4.75
CA LEU A 22 -8.16 13.97 -4.97
C LEU A 22 -9.61 13.79 -5.37
N SER A 23 -9.93 12.70 -6.06
CA SER A 23 -11.27 12.31 -6.49
C SER A 23 -11.33 10.79 -6.66
N ASP A 24 -12.51 10.22 -6.55
CA ASP A 24 -12.81 8.84 -6.92
C ASP A 24 -13.33 8.82 -8.36
N ASP A 25 -12.43 8.94 -9.31
CA ASP A 25 -12.70 9.01 -10.75
C ASP A 25 -12.27 7.75 -11.51
N LEU A 26 -12.04 6.67 -10.77
CA LEU A 26 -11.62 5.34 -11.29
C LEU A 26 -10.25 5.34 -11.97
N THR A 27 -9.50 6.45 -11.91
CA THR A 27 -8.16 6.52 -12.51
C THR A 27 -7.15 5.78 -11.64
N ASN A 28 -6.34 4.94 -12.25
CA ASN A 28 -5.26 4.24 -11.57
C ASN A 28 -4.17 5.21 -11.08
N ARG A 29 -3.81 5.11 -9.80
CA ARG A 29 -2.81 5.94 -9.12
C ARG A 29 -1.93 5.07 -8.26
N PHE A 30 -0.63 5.04 -8.56
CA PHE A 30 0.31 4.10 -7.95
C PHE A 30 1.32 4.76 -7.01
N ILE A 31 1.62 4.04 -5.93
CA ILE A 31 2.81 4.17 -5.09
C ILE A 31 3.50 2.81 -5.12
N SER A 32 4.79 2.75 -5.45
CA SER A 32 5.45 1.48 -5.69
C SER A 32 6.86 1.41 -5.09
N LEU A 33 7.21 0.25 -4.55
CA LEU A 33 8.59 -0.21 -4.46
C LEU A 33 8.88 -1.00 -5.74
N ILE A 34 9.92 -0.63 -6.48
CA ILE A 34 10.23 -1.27 -7.76
C ILE A 34 11.69 -1.67 -7.87
N GLY A 35 11.95 -2.68 -8.68
CA GLY A 35 13.27 -3.02 -9.19
C GLY A 35 13.68 -2.08 -10.35
N THR A 36 14.50 -2.56 -11.25
CA THR A 36 14.83 -1.82 -12.49
C THR A 36 13.62 -1.60 -13.39
N THR A 37 12.60 -2.42 -13.26
CA THR A 37 11.30 -2.32 -13.93
C THR A 37 10.20 -2.79 -12.99
N SER A 38 8.93 -2.55 -13.31
CA SER A 38 7.76 -3.05 -12.57
C SER A 38 7.56 -4.57 -12.64
N ALA A 39 8.42 -5.29 -13.35
CA ALA A 39 8.44 -6.75 -13.35
C ALA A 39 8.70 -7.33 -11.95
N ASN A 40 9.38 -6.58 -11.10
CA ASN A 40 9.57 -6.85 -9.68
C ASN A 40 9.10 -5.62 -8.90
N SER A 41 7.99 -5.75 -8.18
CA SER A 41 7.38 -4.62 -7.49
C SER A 41 6.49 -5.02 -6.33
N VAL A 42 6.35 -4.10 -5.37
CA VAL A 42 5.27 -4.04 -4.39
C VAL A 42 4.54 -2.73 -4.62
N SER A 43 3.29 -2.78 -5.03
CA SER A 43 2.52 -1.61 -5.44
C SER A 43 1.25 -1.46 -4.63
N LEU A 44 1.01 -0.25 -4.13
CA LEU A 44 -0.27 0.22 -3.61
C LEU A 44 -0.90 1.11 -4.66
N PHE A 45 -2.17 0.89 -4.98
CA PHE A 45 -2.86 1.81 -5.86
C PHE A 45 -4.36 1.96 -5.58
N TYR A 46 -4.86 3.12 -5.98
CA TYR A 46 -6.26 3.46 -6.07
C TYR A 46 -6.74 3.36 -7.52
N GLY A 47 -8.03 3.12 -7.72
CA GLY A 47 -8.62 2.98 -9.05
C GLY A 47 -8.82 1.51 -9.42
N GLY A 48 -8.90 1.19 -10.71
CA GLY A 48 -9.12 -0.20 -11.15
C GLY A 48 -10.53 -0.50 -11.60
N GLY A 49 -11.31 0.53 -11.92
CA GLY A 49 -12.66 0.39 -12.51
C GLY A 49 -13.81 0.27 -11.50
N SER A 50 -13.52 0.39 -10.20
CA SER A 50 -14.54 0.43 -9.14
C SER A 50 -14.31 1.62 -8.21
N SER A 51 -15.40 2.20 -7.70
CA SER A 51 -15.33 3.24 -6.66
C SER A 51 -14.71 2.68 -5.38
N ASN A 52 -13.96 3.54 -4.68
CA ASN A 52 -13.30 3.23 -3.42
C ASN A 52 -12.33 2.04 -3.49
N PHE A 53 -11.77 1.77 -4.67
CA PHE A 53 -10.92 0.63 -4.89
C PHE A 53 -9.50 0.88 -4.39
N ILE A 54 -9.09 0.08 -3.41
CA ILE A 54 -7.73 0.00 -2.88
C ILE A 54 -7.19 -1.37 -3.24
N ARG A 55 -6.01 -1.43 -3.81
CA ARG A 55 -5.34 -2.68 -4.19
C ARG A 55 -3.88 -2.67 -3.82
N SER A 56 -3.38 -3.79 -3.33
CA SER A 56 -1.97 -4.14 -3.34
C SER A 56 -1.69 -5.16 -4.44
N GLU A 57 -0.55 -5.02 -5.09
CA GLU A 57 -0.05 -5.98 -6.07
C GLU A 57 1.43 -6.26 -5.79
N VAL A 58 1.78 -7.53 -5.67
CA VAL A 58 3.17 -7.98 -5.56
C VAL A 58 3.52 -8.77 -6.82
N LYS A 59 4.59 -8.35 -7.51
CA LYS A 59 5.10 -9.04 -8.70
C LYS A 59 6.52 -9.51 -8.50
N SER A 60 6.80 -10.71 -9.00
CA SER A 60 8.14 -11.27 -9.14
C SER A 60 8.31 -11.79 -10.57
N ASN A 61 9.37 -11.29 -11.27
CA ASN A 61 9.67 -11.67 -12.66
C ASN A 61 8.45 -11.54 -13.61
N ASN A 62 7.72 -10.43 -13.48
CA ASN A 62 6.50 -10.11 -14.26
C ASN A 62 5.31 -11.06 -14.04
N ILE A 63 5.35 -11.87 -12.99
CA ILE A 63 4.24 -12.73 -12.57
C ILE A 63 3.66 -12.14 -11.29
N THR A 64 2.34 -11.91 -11.27
CA THR A 64 1.63 -11.50 -10.05
C THR A 64 1.68 -12.64 -9.05
N GLN A 65 2.22 -12.37 -7.87
CA GLN A 65 2.38 -13.30 -6.77
C GLN A 65 1.25 -13.14 -5.76
N SER A 66 0.82 -11.92 -5.52
CA SER A 66 -0.31 -11.60 -4.64
C SER A 66 -1.06 -10.38 -5.18
N GLU A 67 -2.37 -10.40 -5.08
CA GLU A 67 -3.28 -9.32 -5.43
C GLU A 67 -4.39 -9.25 -4.39
N LEU A 68 -4.32 -8.23 -3.50
CA LEU A 68 -5.24 -8.05 -2.39
C LEU A 68 -6.05 -6.78 -2.59
N THR A 69 -7.36 -6.82 -2.29
CA THR A 69 -8.26 -5.71 -2.66
C THR A 69 -9.30 -5.41 -1.59
N THR A 70 -9.78 -4.16 -1.59
CA THR A 70 -10.97 -3.74 -0.84
C THR A 70 -11.66 -2.57 -1.53
N THR A 71 -12.96 -2.44 -1.33
CA THR A 71 -13.78 -1.29 -1.76
C THR A 71 -14.51 -0.63 -0.58
N SER A 72 -14.17 -1.00 0.64
CA SER A 72 -14.90 -0.62 1.85
C SER A 72 -14.56 0.76 2.41
N TYR A 73 -13.57 1.46 1.83
CA TYR A 73 -13.04 2.71 2.37
C TYR A 73 -13.10 3.83 1.33
N ASP A 74 -13.67 4.98 1.69
CA ASP A 74 -13.68 6.17 0.84
C ASP A 74 -12.23 6.66 0.61
N ILE A 75 -11.74 6.49 -0.62
CA ILE A 75 -10.37 6.86 -1.00
C ILE A 75 -10.12 8.36 -1.03
N THR A 76 -11.16 9.20 -1.01
CA THR A 76 -11.04 10.67 -0.93
C THR A 76 -10.75 11.16 0.49
N ASN A 77 -10.95 10.30 1.48
CA ASN A 77 -10.50 10.50 2.85
C ASN A 77 -9.08 9.97 3.03
N TYR A 78 -8.38 10.47 4.06
CA TYR A 78 -7.09 9.88 4.41
C TYR A 78 -7.30 8.47 4.98
N ASN A 79 -6.66 7.50 4.35
CA ASN A 79 -6.58 6.13 4.83
C ASN A 79 -5.13 5.79 5.18
N LYS A 80 -4.96 5.08 6.28
CA LYS A 80 -3.70 4.47 6.69
C LYS A 80 -3.65 3.07 6.14
N ILE A 81 -2.74 2.83 5.22
CA ILE A 81 -2.67 1.58 4.46
C ILE A 81 -1.29 0.97 4.65
N ALA A 82 -1.24 -0.33 4.91
CA ALA A 82 -0.01 -1.10 4.93
C ALA A 82 -0.12 -2.33 4.05
N ILE A 83 0.93 -2.60 3.29
CA ILE A 83 1.11 -3.82 2.52
C ILE A 83 2.27 -4.57 3.15
N LYS A 84 1.97 -5.71 3.78
CA LYS A 84 2.98 -6.69 4.22
C LYS A 84 3.32 -7.60 3.06
N PHE A 85 4.60 -7.87 2.87
CA PHE A 85 5.07 -8.86 1.90
C PHE A 85 6.23 -9.67 2.49
N ALA A 86 6.06 -10.97 2.50
CA ALA A 86 7.08 -11.99 2.75
C ALA A 86 6.68 -13.25 1.97
N GLU A 87 7.60 -14.20 1.84
CA GLU A 87 7.30 -15.46 1.14
C GLU A 87 6.15 -16.20 1.82
N ASN A 88 5.07 -16.47 1.06
CA ASN A 88 3.84 -17.11 1.53
C ASN A 88 3.12 -16.33 2.67
N ASP A 89 3.35 -15.01 2.80
CA ASP A 89 2.75 -14.17 3.84
C ASP A 89 2.56 -12.74 3.32
N PHE A 90 1.40 -12.50 2.68
CA PHE A 90 1.00 -11.20 2.14
C PHE A 90 -0.27 -10.73 2.82
N ALA A 91 -0.32 -9.45 3.20
CA ALA A 91 -1.50 -8.87 3.82
C ALA A 91 -1.71 -7.41 3.41
N LEU A 92 -2.97 -7.02 3.25
CA LEU A 92 -3.41 -5.65 3.06
C LEU A 92 -4.15 -5.19 4.32
N TRP A 93 -3.66 -4.13 4.94
CA TRP A 93 -4.24 -3.51 6.13
C TRP A 93 -4.73 -2.11 5.81
N VAL A 94 -5.93 -1.78 6.26
CA VAL A 94 -6.50 -0.43 6.10
C VAL A 94 -7.15 0.02 7.42
N ASN A 95 -6.70 1.14 7.95
CA ASN A 95 -7.25 1.79 9.16
C ASN A 95 -7.37 0.85 10.37
N GLY A 96 -6.37 0.02 10.60
CA GLY A 96 -6.30 -0.92 11.74
C GLY A 96 -7.00 -2.26 11.49
N VAL A 97 -7.44 -2.53 10.27
CA VAL A 97 -8.13 -3.78 9.91
C VAL A 97 -7.34 -4.51 8.83
N GLU A 98 -7.08 -5.79 9.03
CA GLU A 98 -6.62 -6.69 7.97
C GLU A 98 -7.81 -6.97 7.03
N VAL A 99 -7.71 -6.49 5.81
CA VAL A 99 -8.86 -6.53 4.87
C VAL A 99 -8.77 -7.65 3.86
N ASP A 100 -7.55 -8.14 3.59
CA ASP A 100 -7.33 -9.24 2.66
C ASP A 100 -5.93 -9.85 2.87
N THR A 101 -5.76 -11.15 2.61
CA THR A 101 -4.50 -11.89 2.78
C THR A 101 -4.27 -12.93 1.70
N ASP A 102 -3.00 -13.25 1.45
CA ASP A 102 -2.60 -14.36 0.61
C ASP A 102 -1.42 -15.11 1.25
N ILE A 103 -1.54 -16.41 1.40
CA ILE A 103 -0.56 -17.29 2.05
C ILE A 103 0.27 -18.10 1.05
N SER A 104 0.30 -17.68 -0.22
CA SER A 104 1.01 -18.38 -1.29
C SER A 104 1.67 -17.38 -2.24
N GLY A 105 2.93 -17.54 -2.50
CA GLY A 105 3.70 -16.73 -3.47
C GLY A 105 5.11 -16.42 -3.01
N VAL A 106 5.91 -15.90 -3.95
CA VAL A 106 7.28 -15.48 -3.70
C VAL A 106 7.39 -13.96 -3.72
N THR A 107 8.40 -13.43 -3.06
CA THR A 107 8.67 -12.00 -3.01
C THR A 107 9.38 -11.50 -4.28
N PRO A 108 9.34 -10.18 -4.56
CA PRO A 108 10.10 -9.58 -5.64
C PRO A 108 11.61 -9.79 -5.45
N ILE A 109 12.36 -9.62 -6.52
CA ILE A 109 13.83 -9.57 -6.45
C ILE A 109 14.34 -8.21 -6.89
N GLY A 110 15.40 -7.74 -6.23
CA GLY A 110 16.10 -6.53 -6.64
C GLY A 110 15.28 -5.24 -6.56
N LEU A 111 14.45 -5.06 -5.54
CA LEU A 111 13.80 -3.79 -5.24
C LEU A 111 14.88 -2.76 -4.87
N ILE A 112 14.87 -1.61 -5.54
CA ILE A 112 15.90 -0.57 -5.41
C ILE A 112 15.35 0.84 -5.27
N ASP A 113 14.11 1.07 -5.72
CA ASP A 113 13.51 2.39 -5.77
C ASP A 113 12.13 2.43 -5.14
N PHE A 114 11.83 3.61 -4.60
CA PHE A 114 10.48 4.03 -4.23
C PHE A 114 9.99 5.06 -5.25
N SER A 115 8.75 4.90 -5.74
CA SER A 115 8.15 5.78 -6.73
C SER A 115 6.69 6.12 -6.43
N PHE A 116 6.28 7.35 -6.76
CA PHE A 116 4.87 7.79 -6.79
C PHE A 116 4.23 7.55 -8.16
N ASP A 117 4.62 6.49 -8.82
CA ASP A 117 4.11 6.09 -10.13
C ASP A 117 4.32 4.59 -10.36
N ARG A 118 3.96 4.15 -11.56
CA ARG A 118 4.35 2.86 -12.10
C ARG A 118 5.04 3.09 -13.45
N GLU A 119 6.37 2.92 -13.49
CA GLU A 119 7.21 3.05 -14.69
C GLU A 119 7.03 4.40 -15.43
N ASN A 120 7.11 5.51 -14.70
CA ASN A 120 6.91 6.87 -15.21
C ASN A 120 5.52 7.12 -15.83
N SER A 121 4.54 6.31 -15.43
CA SER A 121 3.14 6.45 -15.82
C SER A 121 2.24 6.15 -14.62
N LEU A 122 0.93 6.43 -14.73
CA LEU A 122 -0.04 6.16 -13.67
C LEU A 122 0.35 6.81 -12.33
N ASN A 123 0.77 8.06 -12.39
CA ASN A 123 1.25 8.82 -11.24
C ASN A 123 0.22 8.89 -10.11
N PHE A 124 0.71 8.89 -8.87
CA PHE A 124 -0.13 9.12 -7.71
C PHE A 124 -0.54 10.60 -7.61
N TYR A 125 -1.70 10.95 -8.13
CA TYR A 125 -2.33 12.25 -7.92
C TYR A 125 -3.21 12.20 -6.67
N GLY A 126 -2.65 12.60 -5.53
CA GLY A 126 -3.31 12.54 -4.24
C GLY A 126 -2.61 13.40 -3.20
N LYS A 127 -3.04 13.22 -1.96
CA LYS A 127 -2.41 13.84 -0.79
C LYS A 127 -1.71 12.76 0.01
N THR A 128 -0.50 13.03 0.45
CA THR A 128 0.29 12.13 1.29
C THR A 128 0.62 12.84 2.60
N LYS A 129 0.33 12.20 3.73
CA LYS A 129 0.74 12.67 5.06
C LYS A 129 1.95 11.92 5.58
N SER A 130 2.00 10.62 5.36
CA SER A 130 3.11 9.76 5.78
C SER A 130 3.37 8.68 4.75
N LEU A 131 4.64 8.28 4.69
CA LEU A 131 5.10 7.19 3.87
C LEU A 131 6.32 6.56 4.53
N GLU A 132 6.26 5.26 4.73
CA GLU A 132 7.31 4.51 5.43
C GLU A 132 7.55 3.17 4.75
N VAL A 133 8.80 2.72 4.76
CA VAL A 133 9.21 1.40 4.28
C VAL A 133 9.94 0.69 5.40
N TYR A 134 9.44 -0.46 5.80
CA TYR A 134 10.07 -1.33 6.78
C TYR A 134 10.79 -2.46 6.05
N THR A 135 11.98 -2.78 6.48
CA THR A 135 12.84 -3.81 5.86
C THR A 135 12.55 -5.21 6.39
N THR A 136 11.63 -5.34 7.32
CA THR A 136 11.16 -6.61 7.88
C THR A 136 9.63 -6.68 7.80
N ALA A 137 9.10 -7.88 7.63
CA ALA A 137 7.68 -8.13 7.77
C ALA A 137 7.30 -7.93 9.24
N LEU A 138 6.56 -6.85 9.52
CA LEU A 138 6.06 -6.58 10.86
C LEU A 138 4.99 -7.62 11.23
N SER A 139 4.85 -7.89 12.53
CA SER A 139 3.74 -8.70 13.04
C SER A 139 2.40 -7.99 12.84
N ASP A 140 1.31 -8.76 12.81
CA ASP A 140 -0.04 -8.22 12.62
C ASP A 140 -0.40 -7.18 13.69
N ILE A 141 0.01 -7.40 14.96
CA ILE A 141 -0.17 -6.44 16.06
C ILE A 141 0.56 -5.11 15.80
N GLU A 142 1.76 -5.17 15.21
CA GLU A 142 2.53 -3.96 14.86
C GLU A 142 1.88 -3.23 13.70
N ILE A 143 1.40 -3.95 12.68
CA ILE A 143 0.72 -3.36 11.52
C ILE A 143 -0.65 -2.79 11.93
N GLU A 144 -1.40 -3.48 12.78
CA GLU A 144 -2.64 -2.96 13.37
C GLU A 144 -2.39 -1.62 14.06
N LYS A 145 -1.37 -1.53 14.92
CA LYS A 145 -0.99 -0.27 15.61
C LYS A 145 -0.54 0.81 14.65
N LEU A 146 0.25 0.46 13.63
CA LEU A 146 0.76 1.39 12.62
C LEU A 146 -0.39 2.01 11.81
N THR A 147 -1.39 1.21 11.45
CA THR A 147 -2.54 1.64 10.65
C THR A 147 -3.71 2.15 11.47
N SER A 148 -3.75 1.93 12.78
CA SER A 148 -4.82 2.41 13.66
C SER A 148 -4.78 3.93 13.87
N TRP A 149 -5.94 4.49 14.21
CA TRP A 149 -6.07 5.89 14.60
C TRP A 149 -5.74 6.05 16.09
N ALA A 150 -5.02 7.12 16.43
CA ALA A 150 -4.63 7.41 17.82
C ALA A 150 -5.82 7.61 18.77
N SER A 151 -7.01 7.95 18.25
CA SER A 151 -8.26 8.11 19.00
C SER A 151 -9.46 8.07 18.06
N PHE A 152 -10.66 7.84 18.65
CA PHE A 152 -11.93 7.96 17.92
C PHE A 152 -12.10 9.35 17.29
N THR A 153 -11.73 10.42 18.00
CA THR A 153 -11.77 11.78 17.47
C THR A 153 -10.84 11.97 16.27
N ALA A 154 -9.63 11.41 16.33
CA ALA A 154 -8.69 11.47 15.22
C ALA A 154 -9.23 10.72 13.99
N MET A 155 -9.82 9.56 14.20
CA MET A 155 -10.48 8.77 13.15
C MET A 155 -11.66 9.53 12.54
N ALA A 156 -12.57 10.05 13.36
CA ALA A 156 -13.75 10.78 12.89
C ALA A 156 -13.36 12.02 12.07
N ASN A 157 -12.37 12.78 12.52
CA ASN A 157 -11.86 13.93 11.78
C ASN A 157 -11.24 13.55 10.43
N ALA A 158 -10.47 12.47 10.39
CA ALA A 158 -9.82 11.99 9.17
C ALA A 158 -10.83 11.46 8.15
N LEU A 159 -11.86 10.75 8.62
CA LEU A 159 -12.91 10.15 7.82
C LEU A 159 -14.12 11.10 7.62
N LYS A 160 -14.01 12.34 8.08
CA LYS A 160 -15.04 13.38 7.98
C LYS A 160 -16.40 13.02 8.62
N TYR A 161 -16.38 12.18 9.65
CA TYR A 161 -17.57 11.91 10.44
C TYR A 161 -17.88 13.06 11.41
N THR A 162 -19.14 13.40 11.57
CA THR A 162 -19.56 14.33 12.60
C THR A 162 -19.74 13.59 13.93
N ILE A 163 -19.01 14.01 14.96
CA ILE A 163 -19.20 13.52 16.32
C ILE A 163 -20.33 14.34 16.93
N ILE A 164 -21.42 13.69 17.28
CA ILE A 164 -22.61 14.29 17.90
C ILE A 164 -22.45 14.18 19.41
#